data_80d731f6e2527701dd81b761c5095eab
#
_entry.id   80d731f6e2527701dd81b761c5095eab
#
_cell.length_a   1.000
_cell.length_b   1.000
_cell.length_c   1.000
_cell.angle_alpha   90.00
_cell.angle_beta   90.00
_cell.angle_gamma   90.00
#
_symmetry.space_group_name_H-M   'P 1'
#
loop_
_entity.id
_entity.type
_entity.pdbx_description
1 polymer ?
#
loop_
_entity_poly.entity_id
_entity_poly.type
_entity_poly.pdbx_seq_one_letter_code
_entity_poly.pdbx_strand_id
1 'polypeptide(L)'
;MNPNSKTQSDNALWRYWRGLGGWNLYFLAKFALLWFDYLNFHALPNLVFMAFLLMPIPSQRLHRWRHYLAIPIGIALFYHDTWLPGINSILSQGSQLAGFSAQYLLELINRFINWQMVGAAFVLLIAYLFVAQWVRVTVFTVAALVWLNIVNIAGPAVSLLPATSTASAGGANTPATSVPAAGDAAPADSLPPTSANLTAYLNQFYEREKGRVTAFPATLPADAQPFDLLVINICSLAWADMEAVNLQNHPLWSKMDIMFDSFNSATAYSGPAAIRLLRASCGQLSHHDLYQPVNQQCYLFDNLAKLGFKEQLMLDHSGVFGNFLKELREQGDMQAPLMSQAGIGNELTSFDGEPIYNDLELLTRWLDQQQKGGDGRTATFFNIIPLHDGNRFVGSSKSADYQPRAQKLFDQLNTFLDQLEKSGRKVVVVIVPEHGAALVGDKMQMSGLRDIPSPNITHTPVGIKLIGMKAPHQGSPLQIKTPSSYLALSELVSRLVDGKVFSESSVDWQALTQGLPQTPVISENDNAIVMQYQGKPYIRLNGGDWVPYPQ
;
A
#
# COMPACT_ATOMS: atom_id res chain seq x y z
N MET A 1 -6.66 -77.83 32.30
CA MET A 1 -5.81 -76.60 32.31
C MET A 1 -5.61 -76.15 30.91
N ASN A 2 -6.23 -75.03 30.54
CA ASN A 2 -6.26 -74.53 29.16
C ASN A 2 -5.36 -73.26 29.09
N PRO A 3 -4.22 -73.29 28.37
CA PRO A 3 -3.25 -72.21 28.33
C PRO A 3 -3.46 -71.30 27.11
N ASN A 4 -4.64 -70.63 27.00
CA ASN A 4 -4.86 -69.68 25.91
C ASN A 4 -5.74 -68.48 26.37
N SER A 5 -5.25 -67.72 27.37
CA SER A 5 -5.97 -66.49 27.79
C SER A 5 -5.03 -65.31 28.12
N LYS A 6 -3.95 -65.12 27.37
CA LYS A 6 -3.09 -63.96 27.54
C LYS A 6 -2.53 -63.48 26.21
N THR A 7 -3.33 -62.87 25.33
CA THR A 7 -2.86 -61.97 24.25
C THR A 7 -4.03 -61.19 23.60
N GLN A 8 -5.00 -60.73 24.34
CA GLN A 8 -6.14 -60.02 23.76
C GLN A 8 -6.33 -58.57 24.32
N SER A 9 -5.40 -58.06 25.15
CA SER A 9 -5.56 -56.75 25.76
C SER A 9 -4.81 -55.58 25.10
N ASP A 10 -3.83 -55.84 24.23
CA ASP A 10 -2.95 -54.76 23.73
C ASP A 10 -3.40 -54.08 22.43
N ASN A 11 -4.47 -54.52 21.79
CA ASN A 11 -4.92 -53.96 20.51
C ASN A 11 -6.19 -53.06 20.60
N ALA A 12 -6.69 -52.73 21.79
CA ALA A 12 -7.98 -52.06 21.93
C ALA A 12 -7.93 -50.58 21.49
N LEU A 13 -6.84 -49.88 21.75
CA LEU A 13 -6.68 -48.47 21.42
C LEU A 13 -6.56 -48.22 19.90
N TRP A 14 -5.91 -49.10 19.19
CA TRP A 14 -5.72 -48.99 17.71
C TRP A 14 -7.03 -49.15 16.93
N ARG A 15 -8.06 -49.78 17.49
CA ARG A 15 -9.40 -49.89 16.87
C ARG A 15 -10.13 -48.57 16.78
N TYR A 16 -9.75 -47.58 17.62
CA TYR A 16 -10.35 -46.24 17.64
C TYR A 16 -9.63 -45.23 16.75
N TRP A 17 -8.52 -45.61 16.12
CA TRP A 17 -7.78 -44.75 15.22
C TRP A 17 -8.43 -44.73 13.83
N ARG A 18 -9.19 -43.64 13.55
CA ARG A 18 -9.96 -43.50 12.31
C ARG A 18 -9.26 -42.65 11.25
N GLY A 19 -8.00 -42.20 11.46
CA GLY A 19 -7.31 -41.28 10.58
C GLY A 19 -7.91 -39.86 10.60
N LEU A 20 -7.50 -39.03 9.67
CA LEU A 20 -7.97 -37.65 9.56
C LEU A 20 -9.32 -37.52 8.84
N GLY A 21 -9.76 -38.53 8.07
CA GLY A 21 -10.98 -38.43 7.28
C GLY A 21 -11.00 -37.20 6.36
N GLY A 22 -12.09 -36.43 6.40
CA GLY A 22 -12.23 -35.19 5.61
C GLY A 22 -11.21 -34.09 5.95
N TRP A 23 -10.57 -34.14 7.13
CA TRP A 23 -9.52 -33.20 7.51
C TRP A 23 -8.24 -33.34 6.67
N ASN A 24 -8.06 -34.46 5.95
CA ASN A 24 -6.99 -34.55 4.95
C ASN A 24 -7.12 -33.45 3.88
N LEU A 25 -8.33 -33.15 3.43
CA LEU A 25 -8.57 -32.07 2.47
C LEU A 25 -8.14 -30.71 3.00
N TYR A 26 -8.40 -30.43 4.28
CA TYR A 26 -7.97 -29.21 4.94
C TYR A 26 -6.44 -29.05 4.87
N PHE A 27 -5.68 -30.08 5.25
CA PHE A 27 -4.21 -30.01 5.19
C PHE A 27 -3.67 -30.02 3.76
N LEU A 28 -4.26 -30.82 2.85
CA LEU A 28 -3.86 -30.81 1.44
C LEU A 28 -4.10 -29.47 0.77
N ALA A 29 -5.23 -28.80 1.07
CA ALA A 29 -5.49 -27.45 0.59
C ALA A 29 -4.44 -26.47 1.12
N LYS A 30 -4.09 -26.53 2.43
CA LYS A 30 -3.02 -25.70 3.00
C LYS A 30 -1.65 -26.00 2.37
N PHE A 31 -1.30 -27.26 2.08
CA PHE A 31 -0.05 -27.60 1.41
C PHE A 31 -0.02 -27.10 -0.04
N ALA A 32 -1.14 -27.16 -0.76
CA ALA A 32 -1.24 -26.58 -2.09
C ALA A 32 -1.03 -25.06 -2.05
N LEU A 33 -1.72 -24.37 -1.13
CA LEU A 33 -1.57 -22.93 -0.96
C LEU A 33 -0.14 -22.55 -0.52
N LEU A 34 0.50 -23.35 0.35
CA LEU A 34 1.90 -23.17 0.72
C LEU A 34 2.84 -23.35 -0.48
N TRP A 35 2.59 -24.33 -1.33
CA TRP A 35 3.39 -24.57 -2.54
C TRP A 35 3.38 -23.37 -3.52
N PHE A 36 2.29 -22.62 -3.54
CA PHE A 36 2.14 -21.42 -4.37
C PHE A 36 2.44 -20.12 -3.60
N ASP A 37 3.01 -20.19 -2.39
CA ASP A 37 3.32 -19.03 -1.53
C ASP A 37 2.11 -18.17 -1.12
N TYR A 38 0.90 -18.77 -1.08
CA TYR A 38 -0.32 -18.07 -0.63
C TYR A 38 -0.56 -18.14 0.88
N LEU A 39 0.29 -18.84 1.64
CA LEU A 39 0.15 -18.98 3.09
C LEU A 39 1.47 -18.76 3.83
N ASN A 40 1.38 -18.05 4.96
CA ASN A 40 2.42 -18.04 5.99
C ASN A 40 2.19 -19.23 6.94
N PHE A 41 2.69 -20.40 6.54
CA PHE A 41 2.35 -21.66 7.19
C PHE A 41 3.11 -21.88 8.50
N HIS A 42 2.38 -21.91 9.62
CA HIS A 42 2.94 -22.19 10.94
C HIS A 42 2.91 -23.70 11.23
N ALA A 43 4.05 -24.37 11.00
CA ALA A 43 4.15 -25.82 11.03
C ALA A 43 3.79 -26.44 12.40
N LEU A 44 4.24 -25.87 13.51
CA LEU A 44 4.01 -26.41 14.85
C LEU A 44 2.54 -26.33 15.30
N PRO A 45 1.81 -25.20 15.22
CA PRO A 45 0.37 -25.17 15.52
C PRO A 45 -0.44 -26.15 14.66
N ASN A 46 -0.09 -26.30 13.38
CA ASN A 46 -0.74 -27.28 12.49
C ASN A 46 -0.46 -28.73 12.92
N LEU A 47 0.75 -29.03 13.39
CA LEU A 47 1.10 -30.34 13.93
C LEU A 47 0.32 -30.67 15.21
N VAL A 48 0.19 -29.69 16.11
CA VAL A 48 -0.60 -29.83 17.36
C VAL A 48 -2.07 -30.06 17.01
N PHE A 49 -2.63 -29.31 16.07
CA PHE A 49 -4.00 -29.50 15.62
C PHE A 49 -4.22 -30.87 14.99
N MET A 50 -3.29 -31.33 14.16
CA MET A 50 -3.34 -32.67 13.59
C MET A 50 -3.27 -33.75 14.68
N ALA A 51 -2.40 -33.62 15.68
CA ALA A 51 -2.31 -34.55 16.81
C ALA A 51 -3.62 -34.60 17.61
N PHE A 52 -4.26 -33.44 17.84
CA PHE A 52 -5.59 -33.35 18.44
C PHE A 52 -6.65 -34.13 17.64
N LEU A 53 -6.64 -34.00 16.32
CA LEU A 53 -7.57 -34.72 15.42
C LEU A 53 -7.32 -36.25 15.40
N LEU A 54 -6.07 -36.69 15.53
CA LEU A 54 -5.67 -38.09 15.50
C LEU A 54 -5.81 -38.81 16.84
N MET A 55 -6.00 -38.07 17.94
CA MET A 55 -6.10 -38.68 19.28
C MET A 55 -7.19 -39.74 19.34
N PRO A 56 -6.88 -40.99 19.77
CA PRO A 56 -7.85 -42.08 19.84
C PRO A 56 -8.85 -41.82 20.98
N ILE A 57 -10.13 -41.65 20.65
CA ILE A 57 -11.21 -41.43 21.63
C ILE A 57 -12.18 -42.59 21.58
N PRO A 58 -12.32 -43.40 22.66
CA PRO A 58 -13.22 -44.55 22.69
C PRO A 58 -14.69 -44.20 22.60
N SER A 59 -15.11 -43.05 23.15
CA SER A 59 -16.50 -42.62 23.17
C SER A 59 -16.94 -41.98 21.84
N GLN A 60 -17.98 -42.54 21.21
CA GLN A 60 -18.55 -41.96 19.98
C GLN A 60 -19.10 -40.53 20.18
N ARG A 61 -19.64 -40.21 21.39
CA ARG A 61 -20.14 -38.89 21.70
C ARG A 61 -18.99 -37.87 21.76
N LEU A 62 -17.92 -38.18 22.47
CA LEU A 62 -16.72 -37.33 22.55
C LEU A 62 -16.03 -37.19 21.20
N HIS A 63 -16.03 -38.23 20.38
CA HIS A 63 -15.50 -38.17 19.01
C HIS A 63 -16.26 -37.14 18.13
N ARG A 64 -17.61 -37.12 18.22
CA ARG A 64 -18.42 -36.09 17.51
C ARG A 64 -18.16 -34.69 18.06
N TRP A 65 -18.12 -34.52 19.40
CA TRP A 65 -17.81 -33.24 20.01
C TRP A 65 -16.44 -32.69 19.62
N ARG A 66 -15.42 -33.58 19.51
CA ARG A 66 -14.11 -33.21 19.00
C ARG A 66 -14.21 -32.58 17.60
N HIS A 67 -14.98 -33.17 16.68
CA HIS A 67 -15.14 -32.63 15.33
C HIS A 67 -15.86 -31.26 15.33
N TYR A 68 -16.88 -31.09 16.15
CA TYR A 68 -17.54 -29.78 16.31
C TYR A 68 -16.56 -28.71 16.85
N LEU A 69 -15.73 -29.06 17.82
CA LEU A 69 -14.69 -28.17 18.35
C LEU A 69 -13.57 -27.93 17.34
N ALA A 70 -13.21 -28.93 16.56
CA ALA A 70 -12.17 -28.83 15.53
C ALA A 70 -12.52 -27.84 14.40
N ILE A 71 -13.80 -27.66 14.07
CA ILE A 71 -14.22 -26.73 13.02
C ILE A 71 -13.79 -25.29 13.34
N PRO A 72 -14.21 -24.68 14.47
CA PRO A 72 -13.79 -23.31 14.78
C PRO A 72 -12.27 -23.19 14.98
N ILE A 73 -11.60 -24.19 15.59
CA ILE A 73 -10.15 -24.20 15.73
C ILE A 73 -9.47 -24.25 14.36
N GLY A 74 -9.95 -25.10 13.44
CA GLY A 74 -9.42 -25.21 12.09
C GLY A 74 -9.59 -23.92 11.30
N ILE A 75 -10.74 -23.24 11.42
CA ILE A 75 -11.00 -21.93 10.80
C ILE A 75 -10.03 -20.89 11.37
N ALA A 76 -9.90 -20.82 12.71
CA ALA A 76 -8.99 -19.88 13.36
C ALA A 76 -7.52 -20.12 12.95
N LEU A 77 -7.10 -21.39 12.88
CA LEU A 77 -5.75 -21.75 12.45
C LEU A 77 -5.53 -21.51 10.96
N PHE A 78 -6.55 -21.68 10.12
CA PHE A 78 -6.47 -21.33 8.70
C PHE A 78 -6.31 -19.82 8.54
N TYR A 79 -7.12 -19.03 9.23
CA TYR A 79 -7.03 -17.57 9.27
C TYR A 79 -5.65 -17.09 9.76
N HIS A 80 -5.13 -17.67 10.83
CA HIS A 80 -3.80 -17.37 11.37
C HIS A 80 -2.66 -17.65 10.36
N ASP A 81 -2.84 -18.63 9.49
CA ASP A 81 -1.86 -18.97 8.45
C ASP A 81 -2.05 -18.17 7.15
N THR A 82 -3.12 -17.37 7.03
CA THR A 82 -3.32 -16.50 5.87
C THR A 82 -2.63 -15.15 6.07
N TRP A 83 -2.43 -14.43 4.99
CA TRP A 83 -1.97 -13.03 4.99
C TRP A 83 -3.12 -12.04 5.22
N LEU A 84 -4.31 -12.50 5.63
CA LEU A 84 -5.46 -11.63 5.87
C LEU A 84 -5.18 -10.66 7.03
N PRO A 85 -5.74 -9.43 6.97
CA PRO A 85 -5.60 -8.44 8.03
C PRO A 85 -6.08 -8.95 9.37
N GLY A 86 -5.54 -8.43 10.46
CA GLY A 86 -5.98 -8.77 11.81
C GLY A 86 -7.47 -8.49 12.02
N ILE A 87 -8.12 -9.25 12.90
CA ILE A 87 -9.55 -9.08 13.24
C ILE A 87 -9.87 -7.63 13.63
N ASN A 88 -8.95 -6.96 14.32
CA ASN A 88 -9.09 -5.55 14.70
C ASN A 88 -9.16 -4.62 13.47
N SER A 89 -8.39 -4.90 12.42
CA SER A 89 -8.46 -4.15 11.16
C SER A 89 -9.81 -4.34 10.47
N ILE A 90 -10.33 -5.56 10.45
CA ILE A 90 -11.66 -5.84 9.89
C ILE A 90 -12.77 -5.15 10.71
N LEU A 91 -12.65 -5.14 12.03
CA LEU A 91 -13.62 -4.50 12.92
C LEU A 91 -13.57 -2.97 12.82
N SER A 92 -12.39 -2.37 12.71
CA SER A 92 -12.24 -0.91 12.54
C SER A 92 -12.82 -0.43 11.20
N GLN A 93 -12.71 -1.23 10.17
CA GLN A 93 -13.32 -0.97 8.85
C GLN A 93 -14.83 -1.27 8.81
N GLY A 94 -15.34 -2.05 9.76
CA GLY A 94 -16.77 -2.41 9.83
C GLY A 94 -17.70 -1.20 9.95
N SER A 95 -17.26 -0.12 10.58
CA SER A 95 -18.00 1.14 10.66
C SER A 95 -18.09 1.85 9.29
N GLN A 96 -17.08 1.70 8.45
CA GLN A 96 -17.06 2.25 7.08
C GLN A 96 -17.97 1.42 6.15
N LEU A 97 -18.03 0.09 6.35
CA LEU A 97 -18.92 -0.79 5.59
C LEU A 97 -20.40 -0.44 5.79
N ALA A 98 -20.79 0.10 6.93
CA ALA A 98 -22.15 0.56 7.20
C ALA A 98 -22.58 1.75 6.30
N GLY A 99 -21.63 2.49 5.74
CA GLY A 99 -21.89 3.57 4.78
C GLY A 99 -22.06 3.09 3.33
N PHE A 100 -21.77 1.82 3.04
CA PHE A 100 -21.87 1.29 1.67
C PHE A 100 -23.30 0.91 1.30
N SER A 101 -23.70 1.15 0.05
CA SER A 101 -24.97 0.67 -0.46
C SER A 101 -25.01 -0.87 -0.47
N ALA A 102 -26.18 -1.47 -0.19
CA ALA A 102 -26.35 -2.94 -0.21
C ALA A 102 -25.94 -3.54 -1.56
N GLN A 103 -26.14 -2.81 -2.64
CA GLN A 103 -25.78 -3.22 -3.99
C GLN A 103 -24.27 -3.26 -4.18
N TYR A 104 -23.54 -2.29 -3.67
CA TYR A 104 -22.07 -2.26 -3.69
C TYR A 104 -21.49 -3.38 -2.83
N LEU A 105 -22.09 -3.67 -1.67
CA LEU A 105 -21.67 -4.81 -0.83
C LEU A 105 -21.83 -6.15 -1.55
N LEU A 106 -22.94 -6.36 -2.28
CA LEU A 106 -23.15 -7.57 -3.09
C LEU A 106 -22.13 -7.67 -4.25
N GLU A 107 -21.84 -6.56 -4.91
CA GLU A 107 -20.83 -6.50 -5.96
C GLU A 107 -19.44 -6.82 -5.41
N LEU A 108 -19.10 -6.28 -4.23
CA LEU A 108 -17.86 -6.54 -3.53
C LEU A 108 -17.73 -8.03 -3.16
N ILE A 109 -18.78 -8.64 -2.57
CA ILE A 109 -18.80 -10.08 -2.24
C ILE A 109 -18.58 -10.93 -3.50
N ASN A 110 -19.25 -10.61 -4.60
CA ASN A 110 -19.08 -11.35 -5.86
C ASN A 110 -17.67 -11.22 -6.44
N ARG A 111 -17.01 -10.09 -6.25
CA ARG A 111 -15.61 -9.86 -6.67
C ARG A 111 -14.62 -10.74 -5.88
N PHE A 112 -14.90 -10.99 -4.59
CA PHE A 112 -14.05 -11.85 -3.76
C PHE A 112 -14.20 -13.33 -4.05
N ILE A 113 -15.26 -13.76 -4.75
CA ILE A 113 -15.43 -15.15 -5.16
C ILE A 113 -14.64 -15.42 -6.43
N ASN A 114 -13.46 -16.02 -6.28
CA ASN A 114 -12.71 -16.52 -7.41
C ASN A 114 -13.30 -17.85 -7.91
N TRP A 115 -14.15 -17.78 -8.92
CA TRP A 115 -14.83 -18.96 -9.49
C TRP A 115 -13.88 -20.02 -10.05
N GLN A 116 -12.67 -19.63 -10.49
CA GLN A 116 -11.65 -20.59 -10.93
C GLN A 116 -11.10 -21.38 -9.73
N MET A 117 -10.87 -20.72 -8.58
CA MET A 117 -10.48 -21.40 -7.35
C MET A 117 -11.59 -22.30 -6.81
N VAL A 118 -12.86 -21.88 -6.90
CA VAL A 118 -14.01 -22.73 -6.54
C VAL A 118 -14.05 -23.97 -7.44
N GLY A 119 -13.87 -23.81 -8.74
CA GLY A 119 -13.76 -24.94 -9.69
C GLY A 119 -12.58 -25.85 -9.40
N ALA A 120 -11.41 -25.30 -9.14
CA ALA A 120 -10.21 -26.06 -8.76
C ALA A 120 -10.42 -26.83 -7.46
N ALA A 121 -11.02 -26.20 -6.43
CA ALA A 121 -11.36 -26.85 -5.16
C ALA A 121 -12.33 -28.03 -5.37
N PHE A 122 -13.32 -27.87 -6.24
CA PHE A 122 -14.25 -28.95 -6.61
C PHE A 122 -13.53 -30.11 -7.30
N VAL A 123 -12.65 -29.83 -8.27
CA VAL A 123 -11.84 -30.85 -8.96
C VAL A 123 -10.92 -31.56 -7.97
N LEU A 124 -10.25 -30.85 -7.07
CA LEU A 124 -9.42 -31.44 -6.02
C LEU A 124 -10.22 -32.31 -5.06
N LEU A 125 -11.45 -31.91 -4.71
CA LEU A 125 -12.35 -32.72 -3.89
C LEU A 125 -12.67 -34.05 -4.57
N ILE A 126 -13.05 -34.04 -5.85
CA ILE A 126 -13.37 -35.26 -6.61
C ILE A 126 -12.13 -36.14 -6.73
N ALA A 127 -10.97 -35.55 -7.08
CA ALA A 127 -9.70 -36.28 -7.15
C ALA A 127 -9.33 -36.93 -5.81
N TYR A 128 -9.49 -36.19 -4.70
CA TYR A 128 -9.27 -36.73 -3.36
C TYR A 128 -10.20 -37.91 -3.06
N LEU A 129 -11.50 -37.79 -3.31
CA LEU A 129 -12.48 -38.87 -3.05
C LEU A 129 -12.15 -40.14 -3.85
N PHE A 130 -11.61 -39.97 -5.07
CA PHE A 130 -11.16 -41.08 -5.89
C PHE A 130 -9.86 -41.73 -5.33
N VAL A 131 -8.83 -40.91 -5.08
CA VAL A 131 -7.52 -41.38 -4.59
C VAL A 131 -7.61 -41.98 -3.17
N ALA A 132 -8.46 -41.40 -2.31
CA ALA A 132 -8.66 -41.87 -0.94
C ALA A 132 -9.19 -43.32 -0.82
N GLN A 133 -9.75 -43.86 -1.92
CA GLN A 133 -10.19 -45.26 -1.98
C GLN A 133 -9.01 -46.25 -2.08
N TRP A 134 -7.87 -45.81 -2.65
CA TRP A 134 -6.72 -46.67 -2.98
C TRP A 134 -5.52 -46.37 -2.08
N VAL A 135 -5.40 -45.16 -1.58
CA VAL A 135 -4.23 -44.65 -0.85
C VAL A 135 -4.64 -44.17 0.54
N ARG A 136 -3.86 -44.51 1.56
CA ARG A 136 -4.02 -43.98 2.92
C ARG A 136 -3.47 -42.55 3.01
N VAL A 137 -4.25 -41.61 2.47
CA VAL A 137 -3.85 -40.19 2.39
C VAL A 137 -3.39 -39.61 3.73
N THR A 138 -3.98 -40.02 4.86
CA THR A 138 -3.57 -39.60 6.21
C THR A 138 -2.08 -39.81 6.47
N VAL A 139 -1.46 -40.91 5.97
CA VAL A 139 -0.04 -41.18 6.19
C VAL A 139 0.83 -40.13 5.51
N PHE A 140 0.50 -39.80 4.27
CA PHE A 140 1.23 -38.76 3.53
C PHE A 140 1.03 -37.36 4.15
N THR A 141 -0.18 -37.04 4.60
CA THR A 141 -0.46 -35.76 5.29
C THR A 141 0.35 -35.64 6.58
N VAL A 142 0.40 -36.70 7.39
CA VAL A 142 1.21 -36.75 8.63
C VAL A 142 2.70 -36.62 8.29
N ALA A 143 3.20 -37.40 7.33
CA ALA A 143 4.61 -37.37 6.94
C ALA A 143 5.03 -35.98 6.42
N ALA A 144 4.20 -35.35 5.58
CA ALA A 144 4.47 -34.01 5.06
C ALA A 144 4.52 -32.96 6.18
N LEU A 145 3.58 -33.02 7.14
CA LEU A 145 3.54 -32.05 8.24
C LEU A 145 4.71 -32.22 9.22
N VAL A 146 5.08 -33.48 9.53
CA VAL A 146 6.26 -33.78 10.34
C VAL A 146 7.53 -33.30 9.62
N TRP A 147 7.63 -33.56 8.32
CA TRP A 147 8.74 -33.07 7.50
C TRP A 147 8.87 -31.54 7.53
N LEU A 148 7.76 -30.81 7.34
CA LEU A 148 7.75 -29.34 7.41
C LEU A 148 8.21 -28.82 8.79
N ASN A 149 7.84 -29.52 9.88
CA ASN A 149 8.32 -29.17 11.22
C ASN A 149 9.83 -29.42 11.37
N ILE A 150 10.35 -30.53 10.86
CA ILE A 150 11.79 -30.83 10.90
C ILE A 150 12.57 -29.78 10.14
N VAL A 151 12.15 -29.42 8.93
CA VAL A 151 12.80 -28.39 8.10
C VAL A 151 12.77 -27.02 8.80
N ASN A 152 11.66 -26.68 9.45
CA ASN A 152 11.52 -25.40 10.15
C ASN A 152 12.41 -25.31 11.41
N ILE A 153 12.64 -26.43 12.11
CA ILE A 153 13.51 -26.48 13.29
C ILE A 153 15.00 -26.59 12.90
N ALA A 154 15.31 -27.36 11.86
CA ALA A 154 16.70 -27.61 11.44
C ALA A 154 17.33 -26.47 10.63
N GLY A 155 16.53 -25.46 10.21
CA GLY A 155 17.00 -24.39 9.34
C GLY A 155 17.42 -24.86 7.94
N PRO A 156 18.02 -23.99 7.10
CA PRO A 156 18.34 -24.31 5.69
C PRO A 156 19.43 -25.36 5.49
N ALA A 157 19.92 -26.00 6.54
CA ALA A 157 21.01 -26.99 6.49
C ALA A 157 20.59 -28.40 6.04
N VAL A 158 19.29 -28.69 5.89
CA VAL A 158 18.80 -30.01 5.46
C VAL A 158 18.26 -29.97 4.04
N SER A 159 19.16 -29.89 3.05
CA SER A 159 18.80 -30.19 1.66
C SER A 159 19.06 -31.69 1.37
N LEU A 160 18.01 -32.44 1.08
CA LEU A 160 18.08 -33.84 0.68
C LEU A 160 18.44 -34.07 -0.81
N LEU A 161 18.81 -33.00 -1.52
CA LEU A 161 19.34 -33.13 -2.88
C LEU A 161 20.87 -33.12 -2.79
N PRO A 162 21.59 -34.06 -3.43
CA PRO A 162 23.05 -34.07 -3.47
C PRO A 162 23.51 -32.78 -4.18
N ALA A 163 24.11 -31.87 -3.41
CA ALA A 163 24.80 -30.73 -3.95
C ALA A 163 26.01 -31.24 -4.76
N THR A 164 26.01 -30.98 -6.06
CA THR A 164 27.20 -31.09 -6.89
C THR A 164 28.23 -30.12 -6.35
N SER A 165 29.20 -30.67 -5.64
CA SER A 165 30.33 -29.94 -5.06
C SER A 165 31.24 -29.42 -6.17
N THR A 166 31.32 -28.12 -6.35
CA THR A 166 32.53 -27.49 -6.86
C THR A 166 33.37 -27.08 -5.66
N ALA A 167 34.40 -27.86 -5.41
CA ALA A 167 35.38 -27.61 -4.37
C ALA A 167 36.19 -26.34 -4.68
N SER A 168 36.31 -25.44 -3.70
CA SER A 168 37.46 -24.57 -3.60
C SER A 168 38.03 -24.69 -2.18
N ALA A 169 39.22 -25.21 -2.11
CA ALA A 169 39.97 -25.48 -0.90
C ALA A 169 40.61 -24.20 -0.32
N GLY A 170 40.74 -24.16 0.98
CA GLY A 170 41.72 -23.32 1.60
C GLY A 170 41.45 -22.85 3.03
N GLY A 171 42.00 -23.56 4.03
CA GLY A 171 42.75 -22.91 5.08
C GLY A 171 42.16 -22.83 6.50
N ALA A 172 42.72 -23.67 7.29
CA ALA A 172 42.62 -24.00 8.71
C ALA A 172 42.74 -22.86 9.76
N ASN A 173 42.02 -23.13 10.91
CA ASN A 173 42.40 -22.96 12.35
C ASN A 173 42.79 -21.58 12.87
N THR A 174 42.15 -21.03 13.88
CA THR A 174 42.33 -21.24 15.35
C THR A 174 41.45 -20.23 16.13
N PRO A 175 41.09 -20.49 17.40
CA PRO A 175 40.24 -19.63 18.20
C PRO A 175 41.06 -18.55 18.92
N ALA A 176 40.59 -17.32 18.89
CA ALA A 176 41.09 -16.29 19.78
C ALA A 176 39.93 -15.39 20.22
N THR A 177 39.61 -15.50 21.48
CA THR A 177 38.87 -14.55 22.29
C THR A 177 39.53 -13.18 22.20
N SER A 178 38.85 -12.22 21.61
CA SER A 178 39.17 -10.81 21.86
C SER A 178 37.87 -10.01 21.71
N VAL A 179 37.50 -9.34 22.78
CA VAL A 179 36.49 -8.29 22.81
C VAL A 179 36.96 -7.17 21.89
N PRO A 180 36.22 -6.79 20.84
CA PRO A 180 36.56 -5.58 20.10
C PRO A 180 36.00 -4.36 20.82
N ALA A 181 36.85 -3.38 20.99
CA ALA A 181 36.52 -2.02 21.35
C ALA A 181 35.52 -1.42 20.34
N ALA A 182 34.74 -0.45 20.82
CA ALA A 182 33.82 0.35 20.02
C ALA A 182 34.53 0.95 18.79
N GLY A 183 34.23 0.39 17.62
CA GLY A 183 34.70 0.85 16.34
C GLY A 183 33.68 0.54 15.27
N ASP A 184 33.18 1.58 14.64
CA ASP A 184 32.37 1.67 13.42
C ASP A 184 31.39 0.51 13.20
N ALA A 185 30.17 0.69 13.74
CA ALA A 185 29.04 -0.13 13.36
C ALA A 185 28.86 -0.04 11.83
N ALA A 186 28.85 -1.19 11.15
CA ALA A 186 28.52 -1.25 9.74
C ALA A 186 27.21 -0.49 9.47
N PRO A 187 27.08 0.22 8.34
CA PRO A 187 25.85 0.90 8.00
C PRO A 187 24.66 -0.05 8.17
N ALA A 188 23.57 0.43 8.77
CA ALA A 188 22.42 -0.41 9.11
C ALA A 188 21.81 -1.11 7.88
N ASP A 189 22.02 -0.57 6.70
CA ASP A 189 21.59 -1.11 5.40
C ASP A 189 22.48 -2.24 4.83
N SER A 190 23.61 -2.56 5.47
CA SER A 190 24.53 -3.63 5.06
C SER A 190 24.39 -4.93 5.86
N LEU A 191 23.56 -4.92 6.93
CA LEU A 191 23.37 -6.08 7.81
C LEU A 191 22.44 -7.13 7.17
N PRO A 192 22.56 -8.43 7.52
CA PRO A 192 21.62 -9.45 7.07
C PRO A 192 20.16 -9.07 7.42
N PRO A 193 19.17 -9.39 6.57
CA PRO A 193 17.76 -9.01 6.79
C PRO A 193 17.05 -9.90 7.83
N THR A 194 17.58 -9.91 9.05
CA THR A 194 16.91 -10.55 10.19
C THR A 194 15.83 -9.63 10.75
N SER A 195 14.83 -10.19 11.44
CA SER A 195 13.73 -9.42 12.04
C SER A 195 14.25 -8.30 12.97
N ALA A 196 15.31 -8.57 13.73
CA ALA A 196 15.96 -7.58 14.61
C ALA A 196 16.62 -6.44 13.81
N ASN A 197 17.38 -6.76 12.76
CA ASN A 197 18.08 -5.76 11.94
C ASN A 197 17.10 -4.89 11.15
N LEU A 198 16.04 -5.48 10.60
CA LEU A 198 14.98 -4.76 9.89
C LEU A 198 14.22 -3.82 10.83
N THR A 199 13.94 -4.25 12.07
CA THR A 199 13.33 -3.39 13.09
C THR A 199 14.27 -2.24 13.49
N ALA A 200 15.55 -2.52 13.65
CA ALA A 200 16.56 -1.49 13.96
C ALA A 200 16.66 -0.46 12.82
N TYR A 201 16.65 -0.91 11.56
CA TYR A 201 16.66 -0.04 10.39
C TYR A 201 15.42 0.86 10.33
N LEU A 202 14.22 0.30 10.58
CA LEU A 202 12.98 1.09 10.65
C LEU A 202 13.04 2.16 11.73
N ASN A 203 13.48 1.79 12.94
CA ASN A 203 13.61 2.74 14.05
C ASN A 203 14.61 3.86 13.73
N GLN A 204 15.76 3.51 13.14
CA GLN A 204 16.76 4.49 12.70
C GLN A 204 16.20 5.41 11.60
N PHE A 205 15.38 4.89 10.69
CA PHE A 205 14.69 5.69 9.69
C PHE A 205 13.83 6.77 10.36
N TYR A 206 12.93 6.41 11.29
CA TYR A 206 12.08 7.40 11.94
C TYR A 206 12.84 8.40 12.80
N GLU A 207 13.88 7.97 13.50
CA GLU A 207 14.74 8.92 14.25
C GLU A 207 15.40 9.95 13.31
N ARG A 208 15.85 9.53 12.14
CA ARG A 208 16.40 10.42 11.13
C ARG A 208 15.33 11.36 10.55
N GLU A 209 14.15 10.84 10.25
CA GLU A 209 13.06 11.63 9.66
C GLU A 209 12.54 12.72 10.62
N LYS A 210 12.55 12.52 11.93
CA LYS A 210 12.18 13.54 12.94
C LYS A 210 12.98 14.84 12.82
N GLY A 211 14.21 14.78 12.37
CA GLY A 211 15.08 15.96 12.22
C GLY A 211 15.02 16.63 10.85
N ARG A 212 14.28 16.09 9.89
CA ARG A 212 14.24 16.59 8.52
C ARG A 212 13.13 17.62 8.33
N VAL A 213 13.50 18.79 7.80
CA VAL A 213 12.58 19.91 7.56
C VAL A 213 12.98 20.63 6.29
N THR A 214 12.02 21.00 5.45
CA THR A 214 12.23 21.94 4.34
C THR A 214 12.40 23.36 4.89
N ALA A 215 13.45 24.03 4.48
CA ALA A 215 13.70 25.43 4.83
C ALA A 215 13.00 26.37 3.83
N PHE A 216 11.89 26.97 4.24
CA PHE A 216 11.30 28.08 3.51
C PHE A 216 11.98 29.40 3.86
N PRO A 217 12.12 30.35 2.91
CA PRO A 217 12.67 31.66 3.23
C PRO A 217 11.73 32.41 4.20
N ALA A 218 12.28 33.25 5.08
CA ALA A 218 11.48 34.04 5.99
C ALA A 218 10.64 35.11 5.27
N THR A 219 11.16 35.64 4.16
CA THR A 219 10.51 36.63 3.30
C THR A 219 10.89 36.39 1.85
N LEU A 220 10.03 36.79 0.93
CA LEU A 220 10.36 36.74 -0.49
C LEU A 220 11.24 37.93 -0.89
N PRO A 221 12.15 37.75 -1.86
CA PRO A 221 12.93 38.86 -2.43
C PRO A 221 12.02 39.94 -3.04
N ALA A 222 12.53 41.18 -3.14
CA ALA A 222 11.77 42.28 -3.70
C ALA A 222 11.40 42.09 -5.19
N ASP A 223 12.16 41.30 -5.90
CA ASP A 223 11.98 40.93 -7.32
C ASP A 223 11.16 39.66 -7.53
N ALA A 224 10.63 39.08 -6.45
CA ALA A 224 9.82 37.85 -6.51
C ALA A 224 8.59 38.05 -7.38
N GLN A 225 8.32 37.07 -8.26
CA GLN A 225 7.17 37.10 -9.17
C GLN A 225 5.96 36.41 -8.54
N PRO A 226 4.77 37.01 -8.63
CA PRO A 226 3.55 36.35 -8.20
C PRO A 226 3.21 35.18 -9.15
N PHE A 227 2.70 34.09 -8.57
CA PHE A 227 2.20 32.94 -9.31
C PHE A 227 1.19 32.16 -8.44
N ASP A 228 0.42 31.28 -9.06
CA ASP A 228 -0.47 30.36 -8.37
C ASP A 228 0.16 28.98 -8.26
N LEU A 229 0.05 28.33 -7.09
CA LEU A 229 0.35 26.93 -6.88
C LEU A 229 -0.96 26.14 -6.85
N LEU A 230 -1.11 25.17 -7.75
CA LEU A 230 -2.25 24.26 -7.79
C LEU A 230 -1.75 22.82 -7.55
N VAL A 231 -2.09 22.26 -6.40
CA VAL A 231 -1.77 20.88 -6.03
C VAL A 231 -3.01 20.01 -6.25
N ILE A 232 -2.95 19.14 -7.26
CA ILE A 232 -4.03 18.20 -7.62
C ILE A 232 -3.69 16.86 -6.98
N ASN A 233 -4.44 16.48 -5.96
CA ASN A 233 -4.26 15.27 -5.18
C ASN A 233 -5.29 14.22 -5.63
N ILE A 234 -4.85 13.17 -6.31
CA ILE A 234 -5.71 12.19 -7.00
C ILE A 234 -5.81 10.92 -6.18
N CYS A 235 -7.02 10.53 -5.78
CA CYS A 235 -7.28 9.26 -5.15
C CYS A 235 -7.19 8.10 -6.16
N SER A 236 -6.57 7.00 -5.75
CA SER A 236 -6.55 5.72 -6.48
C SER A 236 -5.80 5.75 -7.83
N LEU A 237 -4.57 6.26 -7.84
CA LEU A 237 -3.69 6.28 -9.01
C LEU A 237 -2.25 5.93 -8.64
N ALA A 238 -1.73 4.83 -9.17
CA ALA A 238 -0.33 4.42 -9.08
C ALA A 238 0.21 4.05 -10.48
N TRP A 239 1.53 3.90 -10.61
CA TRP A 239 2.15 3.45 -11.86
C TRP A 239 1.59 2.09 -12.30
N ALA A 240 1.44 1.14 -11.36
CA ALA A 240 0.88 -0.18 -11.64
C ALA A 240 -0.55 -0.13 -12.18
N ASP A 241 -1.38 0.82 -11.72
CA ASP A 241 -2.74 1.00 -12.23
C ASP A 241 -2.73 1.51 -13.67
N MET A 242 -1.87 2.50 -13.97
CA MET A 242 -1.73 3.02 -15.35
C MET A 242 -1.22 1.95 -16.31
N GLU A 243 -0.27 1.13 -15.88
CA GLU A 243 0.23 0.00 -16.68
C GLU A 243 -0.86 -1.02 -16.95
N ALA A 244 -1.67 -1.36 -15.93
CA ALA A 244 -2.76 -2.32 -16.03
C ALA A 244 -3.82 -1.91 -17.08
N VAL A 245 -4.02 -0.60 -17.30
CA VAL A 245 -4.99 -0.05 -18.27
C VAL A 245 -4.35 0.61 -19.48
N ASN A 246 -3.02 0.46 -19.66
CA ASN A 246 -2.24 1.01 -20.78
C ASN A 246 -2.32 2.54 -20.93
N LEU A 247 -2.35 3.28 -19.82
CA LEU A 247 -2.40 4.75 -19.79
C LEU A 247 -1.08 5.41 -19.33
N GLN A 248 -0.01 4.66 -19.12
CA GLN A 248 1.30 5.19 -18.71
C GLN A 248 1.91 6.14 -19.76
N ASN A 249 1.50 6.03 -21.01
CA ASN A 249 1.97 6.89 -22.12
C ASN A 249 0.94 7.96 -22.52
N HIS A 250 -0.05 8.27 -21.66
CA HIS A 250 -1.02 9.31 -21.95
C HIS A 250 -0.33 10.67 -22.14
N PRO A 251 -0.77 11.54 -23.09
CA PRO A 251 -0.14 12.85 -23.38
C PRO A 251 -0.01 13.76 -22.16
N LEU A 252 -0.88 13.64 -21.17
CA LEU A 252 -0.79 14.39 -19.91
C LEU A 252 0.61 14.30 -19.28
N TRP A 253 1.17 13.09 -19.20
CA TRP A 253 2.45 12.85 -18.52
C TRP A 253 3.63 13.38 -19.31
N SER A 254 3.57 13.34 -20.64
CA SER A 254 4.62 13.89 -21.49
C SER A 254 4.67 15.42 -21.52
N LYS A 255 3.58 16.10 -21.11
CA LYS A 255 3.54 17.56 -20.95
C LYS A 255 4.19 18.07 -19.65
N MET A 256 4.45 17.21 -18.67
CA MET A 256 5.10 17.63 -17.44
C MET A 256 6.53 18.13 -17.71
N ASP A 257 7.01 19.05 -16.90
CA ASP A 257 8.40 19.52 -16.95
C ASP A 257 9.31 18.65 -16.08
N ILE A 258 8.77 18.17 -14.95
CA ILE A 258 9.46 17.30 -14.00
C ILE A 258 8.56 16.12 -13.64
N MET A 259 9.15 14.91 -13.62
CA MET A 259 8.48 13.69 -13.15
C MET A 259 9.35 12.99 -12.10
N PHE A 260 8.71 12.51 -11.03
CA PHE A 260 9.35 11.65 -10.05
C PHE A 260 9.09 10.18 -10.43
N ASP A 261 10.14 9.46 -10.80
CA ASP A 261 10.06 8.04 -11.18
C ASP A 261 9.89 7.11 -9.97
N SER A 262 10.35 7.54 -8.80
CA SER A 262 10.39 6.72 -7.59
C SER A 262 9.77 7.45 -6.39
N PHE A 263 8.56 7.98 -6.58
CA PHE A 263 7.84 8.64 -5.49
C PHE A 263 7.03 7.63 -4.67
N ASN A 264 7.22 7.65 -3.34
CA ASN A 264 6.49 6.84 -2.39
C ASN A 264 5.46 7.68 -1.63
N SER A 265 4.17 7.39 -1.78
CA SER A 265 3.10 8.05 -1.01
C SER A 265 3.02 7.56 0.44
N ALA A 266 3.75 6.51 0.79
CA ALA A 266 3.94 5.97 2.12
C ALA A 266 2.68 5.40 2.82
N THR A 267 1.56 5.29 2.12
CA THR A 267 0.30 4.75 2.66
C THR A 267 -0.63 4.31 1.52
N ALA A 268 -1.65 3.53 1.84
CA ALA A 268 -2.64 3.04 0.88
C ALA A 268 -4.06 3.63 1.11
N TYR A 269 -4.19 4.68 1.93
CA TYR A 269 -5.47 5.30 2.25
C TYR A 269 -5.42 6.83 2.14
N SER A 270 -6.55 7.44 1.74
CA SER A 270 -6.66 8.85 1.40
C SER A 270 -6.39 9.78 2.57
N GLY A 271 -6.96 9.52 3.75
CA GLY A 271 -6.73 10.36 4.94
C GLY A 271 -5.25 10.50 5.27
N PRO A 272 -4.53 9.39 5.55
CA PRO A 272 -3.09 9.43 5.81
C PRO A 272 -2.27 10.06 4.68
N ALA A 273 -2.63 9.83 3.40
CA ALA A 273 -1.93 10.40 2.26
C ALA A 273 -2.08 11.93 2.20
N ALA A 274 -3.30 12.43 2.37
CA ALA A 274 -3.57 13.86 2.40
C ALA A 274 -2.88 14.56 3.58
N ILE A 275 -2.89 13.95 4.79
CA ILE A 275 -2.17 14.48 5.95
C ILE A 275 -0.67 14.55 5.67
N ARG A 276 -0.06 13.52 5.07
CA ARG A 276 1.35 13.51 4.69
C ARG A 276 1.69 14.60 3.68
N LEU A 277 0.83 14.83 2.70
CA LEU A 277 0.99 15.91 1.72
C LEU A 277 0.88 17.29 2.37
N LEU A 278 -0.10 17.50 3.23
CA LEU A 278 -0.28 18.78 3.93
C LEU A 278 0.86 19.06 4.94
N ARG A 279 1.46 18.01 5.50
CA ARG A 279 2.63 18.08 6.38
C ARG A 279 3.96 17.82 5.65
N ALA A 280 4.01 18.03 4.34
CA ALA A 280 5.14 17.70 3.47
C ALA A 280 6.46 18.39 3.83
N SER A 281 6.42 19.46 4.60
CA SER A 281 7.62 20.23 4.96
C SER A 281 8.46 19.59 6.07
N CYS A 282 8.03 18.46 6.64
CA CYS A 282 8.81 17.66 7.59
C CYS A 282 9.01 16.23 7.06
N GLY A 283 9.96 15.52 7.66
CA GLY A 283 10.23 14.13 7.32
C GLY A 283 9.06 13.19 7.58
N GLN A 284 9.10 12.01 7.01
CA GLN A 284 8.03 11.04 7.06
C GLN A 284 7.82 10.48 8.47
N LEU A 285 6.65 10.70 9.03
CA LEU A 285 6.23 10.13 10.32
C LEU A 285 5.75 8.68 10.16
N SER A 286 5.81 7.89 11.25
CA SER A 286 5.10 6.61 11.34
C SER A 286 3.58 6.81 11.17
N HIS A 287 2.84 5.75 10.84
CA HIS A 287 1.38 5.84 10.76
C HIS A 287 0.76 6.30 12.09
N HIS A 288 1.25 5.76 13.20
CA HIS A 288 0.79 6.14 14.54
C HIS A 288 1.06 7.62 14.87
N ASP A 289 2.28 8.11 14.59
CA ASP A 289 2.68 9.48 14.91
C ASP A 289 2.07 10.52 13.97
N LEU A 290 1.56 10.06 12.82
CA LEU A 290 0.93 10.93 11.82
C LEU A 290 -0.27 11.71 12.38
N TYR A 291 -0.99 11.14 13.35
CA TYR A 291 -2.15 11.76 13.97
C TYR A 291 -1.82 12.55 15.26
N GLN A 292 -0.54 12.65 15.60
CA GLN A 292 -0.10 13.49 16.71
C GLN A 292 0.15 14.93 16.24
N PRO A 293 0.04 15.91 17.13
CA PRO A 293 0.40 17.30 16.83
C PRO A 293 1.84 17.41 16.34
N VAL A 294 2.07 18.26 15.34
CA VAL A 294 3.39 18.57 14.78
C VAL A 294 3.70 20.07 14.88
N ASN A 295 4.97 20.43 14.71
CA ASN A 295 5.37 21.81 14.65
C ASN A 295 4.75 22.53 13.43
N GLN A 296 4.41 23.82 13.59
CA GLN A 296 3.79 24.65 12.53
C GLN A 296 4.59 24.65 11.22
N GLN A 297 5.91 24.56 11.30
CA GLN A 297 6.81 24.50 10.12
C GLN A 297 6.60 23.25 9.26
N CYS A 298 5.90 22.21 9.75
CA CYS A 298 5.64 21.00 8.98
C CYS A 298 4.52 21.20 7.95
N TYR A 299 3.62 22.18 8.15
CA TYR A 299 2.49 22.42 7.26
C TYR A 299 2.92 23.21 6.03
N LEU A 300 2.80 22.58 4.86
CA LEU A 300 3.23 23.15 3.58
C LEU A 300 2.47 24.44 3.26
N PHE A 301 1.15 24.43 3.42
CA PHE A 301 0.30 25.58 3.08
C PHE A 301 0.48 26.74 4.04
N ASP A 302 0.75 26.50 5.32
CA ASP A 302 1.09 27.54 6.29
C ASP A 302 2.42 28.24 5.96
N ASN A 303 3.42 27.47 5.54
CA ASN A 303 4.69 28.03 5.11
C ASN A 303 4.51 28.93 3.88
N LEU A 304 3.65 28.53 2.95
CA LEU A 304 3.27 29.35 1.79
C LEU A 304 2.46 30.58 2.20
N ALA A 305 1.51 30.44 3.13
CA ALA A 305 0.72 31.56 3.65
C ALA A 305 1.59 32.66 4.28
N LYS A 306 2.64 32.29 5.04
CA LYS A 306 3.64 33.21 5.58
C LYS A 306 4.38 34.01 4.49
N LEU A 307 4.48 33.46 3.28
CA LEU A 307 5.09 34.09 2.12
C LEU A 307 4.08 34.87 1.24
N GLY A 308 2.85 35.00 1.73
CA GLY A 308 1.78 35.79 1.08
C GLY A 308 0.96 35.00 0.06
N PHE A 309 1.04 33.68 0.02
CA PHE A 309 0.11 32.85 -0.76
C PHE A 309 -1.22 32.75 -0.04
N LYS A 310 -2.31 33.04 -0.72
CA LYS A 310 -3.67 32.86 -0.19
C LYS A 310 -4.05 31.39 -0.31
N GLU A 311 -4.32 30.73 0.81
CA GLU A 311 -4.78 29.35 0.86
C GLU A 311 -6.17 29.19 0.21
N GLN A 312 -6.35 28.11 -0.56
CA GLN A 312 -7.61 27.73 -1.19
C GLN A 312 -7.81 26.23 -1.11
N LEU A 313 -9.07 25.80 -0.92
CA LEU A 313 -9.46 24.40 -0.81
C LEU A 313 -10.54 24.06 -1.83
N MET A 314 -10.31 23.01 -2.61
CA MET A 314 -11.22 22.45 -3.60
C MET A 314 -11.37 20.94 -3.40
N LEU A 315 -12.57 20.44 -3.59
CA LEU A 315 -12.89 19.01 -3.66
C LEU A 315 -13.86 18.79 -4.82
N ASP A 316 -13.79 17.66 -5.50
CA ASP A 316 -14.79 17.20 -6.47
C ASP A 316 -15.95 16.44 -5.81
N HIS A 317 -15.90 16.25 -4.51
CA HIS A 317 -16.84 15.51 -3.66
C HIS A 317 -17.19 16.28 -2.38
N SER A 318 -18.07 15.72 -1.56
CA SER A 318 -18.51 16.42 -0.31
C SER A 318 -17.43 16.44 0.79
N GLY A 319 -16.48 15.51 0.78
CA GLY A 319 -15.50 15.31 1.86
C GLY A 319 -16.09 14.74 3.14
N VAL A 320 -17.34 14.30 3.13
CA VAL A 320 -18.06 13.76 4.31
C VAL A 320 -17.62 12.33 4.61
N PHE A 321 -17.47 11.49 3.58
CA PHE A 321 -17.06 10.11 3.77
C PHE A 321 -15.71 10.02 4.50
N GLY A 322 -15.62 9.14 5.50
CA GLY A 322 -14.42 8.96 6.33
C GLY A 322 -14.02 10.20 7.13
N ASN A 323 -14.90 11.22 7.23
CA ASN A 323 -14.58 12.54 7.81
C ASN A 323 -13.42 13.27 7.11
N PHE A 324 -13.20 13.03 5.82
CA PHE A 324 -12.03 13.50 5.08
C PHE A 324 -11.83 15.03 5.19
N LEU A 325 -12.87 15.84 4.97
CA LEU A 325 -12.77 17.29 5.12
C LEU A 325 -12.40 17.71 6.55
N LYS A 326 -12.87 16.98 7.56
CA LYS A 326 -12.51 17.22 8.96
C LYS A 326 -11.02 16.88 9.19
N GLU A 327 -10.51 15.79 8.63
CA GLU A 327 -9.09 15.44 8.71
C GLU A 327 -8.19 16.50 8.04
N LEU A 328 -8.57 17.03 6.87
CA LEU A 328 -7.83 18.12 6.23
C LEU A 328 -7.73 19.34 7.15
N ARG A 329 -8.80 19.66 7.90
CA ARG A 329 -8.84 20.79 8.82
C ARG A 329 -8.03 20.54 10.09
N GLU A 330 -8.26 19.42 10.76
CA GLU A 330 -7.70 19.13 12.08
C GLU A 330 -6.26 18.65 12.01
N GLN A 331 -5.93 17.83 11.00
CA GLN A 331 -4.62 17.23 10.85
C GLN A 331 -3.75 17.94 9.81
N GLY A 332 -4.36 18.53 8.80
CA GLY A 332 -3.68 19.24 7.72
C GLY A 332 -3.56 20.75 7.90
N ASP A 333 -4.22 21.31 8.92
CA ASP A 333 -4.35 22.76 9.21
C ASP A 333 -4.91 23.59 8.02
N MET A 334 -5.71 22.92 7.15
CA MET A 334 -6.31 23.53 5.98
C MET A 334 -7.56 24.34 6.39
N GLN A 335 -7.44 25.66 6.56
CA GLN A 335 -8.49 26.53 7.11
C GLN A 335 -9.34 27.24 6.05
N ALA A 336 -8.89 27.29 4.78
CA ALA A 336 -9.63 27.93 3.70
C ALA A 336 -11.06 27.37 3.55
N PRO A 337 -12.07 28.18 3.25
CA PRO A 337 -13.41 27.68 2.94
C PRO A 337 -13.36 26.77 1.69
N LEU A 338 -14.17 25.71 1.69
CA LEU A 338 -14.34 24.88 0.51
C LEU A 338 -14.93 25.73 -0.63
N MET A 339 -14.29 25.70 -1.81
CA MET A 339 -14.80 26.35 -3.00
C MET A 339 -16.18 25.79 -3.38
N SER A 340 -17.11 26.66 -3.73
CA SER A 340 -18.48 26.28 -4.04
C SER A 340 -18.56 25.38 -5.26
N GLN A 341 -19.22 24.25 -5.10
CA GLN A 341 -19.54 23.26 -6.16
C GLN A 341 -20.90 23.55 -6.82
N ALA A 342 -21.64 24.57 -6.36
CA ALA A 342 -22.96 24.90 -6.89
C ALA A 342 -22.94 25.21 -8.38
N GLY A 343 -23.80 24.53 -9.17
CA GLY A 343 -23.89 24.68 -10.62
C GLY A 343 -22.80 23.97 -11.42
N ILE A 344 -21.95 23.14 -10.79
CA ILE A 344 -21.06 22.20 -11.48
C ILE A 344 -21.83 20.91 -11.79
N GLY A 345 -21.61 20.35 -12.97
CA GLY A 345 -22.26 19.11 -13.39
C GLY A 345 -21.77 17.90 -12.58
N ASN A 346 -22.68 16.97 -12.27
CA ASN A 346 -22.31 15.68 -11.69
C ASN A 346 -21.73 14.81 -12.79
N GLU A 347 -20.50 14.31 -12.61
CA GLU A 347 -19.84 13.43 -13.56
C GLU A 347 -20.04 11.95 -13.20
N LEU A 348 -19.91 11.65 -11.92
CA LEU A 348 -20.05 10.32 -11.36
C LEU A 348 -20.93 10.36 -10.10
N THR A 349 -21.36 9.19 -9.68
CA THR A 349 -21.91 8.94 -8.33
C THR A 349 -20.90 8.08 -7.60
N SER A 350 -20.52 8.47 -6.40
CA SER A 350 -19.54 7.74 -5.61
C SER A 350 -20.13 6.43 -5.05
N PHE A 351 -19.27 5.59 -4.49
CA PHE A 351 -19.64 4.30 -3.90
C PHE A 351 -20.62 4.44 -2.71
N ASP A 352 -20.66 5.58 -2.03
CA ASP A 352 -21.60 5.90 -0.95
C ASP A 352 -22.88 6.60 -1.43
N GLY A 353 -22.95 6.92 -2.73
CA GLY A 353 -24.12 7.52 -3.36
C GLY A 353 -24.07 9.04 -3.51
N GLU A 354 -23.03 9.69 -2.99
CA GLU A 354 -22.84 11.13 -3.12
C GLU A 354 -22.38 11.52 -4.55
N PRO A 355 -22.66 12.75 -5.00
CA PRO A 355 -22.19 13.21 -6.31
C PRO A 355 -20.68 13.42 -6.32
N ILE A 356 -20.05 13.09 -7.45
CA ILE A 356 -18.71 13.51 -7.83
C ILE A 356 -18.85 14.50 -8.98
N TYR A 357 -18.36 15.70 -8.77
CA TYR A 357 -18.50 16.82 -9.70
C TYR A 357 -17.45 16.76 -10.81
N ASN A 358 -17.76 17.43 -11.94
CA ASN A 358 -16.86 17.45 -13.09
C ASN A 358 -15.58 18.25 -12.79
N ASP A 359 -14.43 17.59 -12.88
CA ASP A 359 -13.11 18.14 -12.54
C ASP A 359 -12.72 19.29 -13.47
N LEU A 360 -12.97 19.17 -14.79
CA LEU A 360 -12.63 20.21 -15.73
C LEU A 360 -13.46 21.48 -15.49
N GLU A 361 -14.74 21.35 -15.13
CA GLU A 361 -15.60 22.50 -14.80
C GLU A 361 -15.13 23.19 -13.50
N LEU A 362 -14.76 22.40 -12.47
CA LEU A 362 -14.19 22.93 -11.23
C LEU A 362 -12.88 23.68 -11.48
N LEU A 363 -11.97 23.10 -12.25
CA LEU A 363 -10.69 23.68 -12.60
C LEU A 363 -10.86 24.94 -13.47
N THR A 364 -11.81 24.95 -14.42
CA THR A 364 -12.13 26.11 -15.23
C THR A 364 -12.68 27.24 -14.36
N ARG A 365 -13.59 26.95 -13.42
CA ARG A 365 -14.09 27.91 -12.43
C ARG A 365 -12.97 28.49 -11.57
N TRP A 366 -12.05 27.62 -11.11
CA TRP A 366 -10.88 28.06 -10.37
C TRP A 366 -10.05 29.06 -11.21
N LEU A 367 -9.76 28.74 -12.47
CA LEU A 367 -9.01 29.62 -13.37
C LEU A 367 -9.71 30.98 -13.57
N ASP A 368 -11.02 30.99 -13.78
CA ASP A 368 -11.82 32.20 -13.91
C ASP A 368 -11.75 33.09 -12.64
N GLN A 369 -11.72 32.45 -11.47
CA GLN A 369 -11.58 33.18 -10.19
C GLN A 369 -10.17 33.76 -10.05
N GLN A 370 -9.13 33.02 -10.43
CA GLN A 370 -7.76 33.55 -10.39
C GLN A 370 -7.59 34.73 -11.36
N GLN A 371 -8.15 34.64 -12.56
CA GLN A 371 -8.10 35.74 -13.53
C GLN A 371 -8.80 37.02 -13.02
N LYS A 372 -9.93 36.88 -12.33
CA LYS A 372 -10.66 38.00 -11.71
C LYS A 372 -9.95 38.55 -10.48
N GLY A 373 -9.19 37.74 -9.77
CA GLY A 373 -8.45 38.11 -8.55
C GLY A 373 -7.19 38.95 -8.77
N GLY A 374 -6.76 39.14 -10.03
CA GLY A 374 -5.52 39.84 -10.38
C GLY A 374 -4.25 39.02 -10.14
N ASP A 375 -3.10 39.70 -10.03
CA ASP A 375 -1.76 39.07 -9.93
C ASP A 375 -1.38 38.72 -8.48
N GLY A 376 -2.31 38.13 -7.73
CA GLY A 376 -2.03 37.62 -6.39
C GLY A 376 -1.24 36.28 -6.40
N ARG A 377 -0.80 35.85 -5.21
CA ARG A 377 -0.27 34.53 -4.97
C ARG A 377 -1.35 33.66 -4.33
N THR A 378 -1.65 32.49 -4.91
CA THR A 378 -2.56 31.52 -4.28
C THR A 378 -1.88 30.15 -4.15
N ALA A 379 -2.26 29.41 -3.13
CA ALA A 379 -1.89 28.01 -2.97
C ALA A 379 -3.18 27.20 -2.79
N THR A 380 -3.48 26.36 -3.76
CA THR A 380 -4.74 25.61 -3.84
C THR A 380 -4.47 24.13 -3.64
N PHE A 381 -5.14 23.52 -2.68
CA PHE A 381 -5.25 22.08 -2.54
C PHE A 381 -6.55 21.62 -3.21
N PHE A 382 -6.45 20.74 -4.20
CA PHE A 382 -7.57 20.16 -4.92
C PHE A 382 -7.52 18.64 -4.84
N ASN A 383 -8.42 18.03 -4.06
CA ASN A 383 -8.52 16.57 -3.95
C ASN A 383 -9.68 16.07 -4.80
N ILE A 384 -9.42 14.99 -5.54
CA ILE A 384 -10.33 14.39 -6.50
C ILE A 384 -10.39 12.87 -6.39
N ILE A 385 -11.61 12.31 -6.55
CA ILE A 385 -11.88 10.90 -6.34
C ILE A 385 -12.52 10.15 -7.54
N PRO A 386 -12.41 10.59 -8.81
CA PRO A 386 -13.10 9.90 -9.92
C PRO A 386 -12.59 8.47 -10.13
N LEU A 387 -11.37 8.15 -9.67
CA LEU A 387 -10.78 6.82 -9.82
C LEU A 387 -11.07 5.88 -8.65
N HIS A 388 -11.73 6.36 -7.58
CA HIS A 388 -12.06 5.52 -6.43
C HIS A 388 -12.93 4.33 -6.85
N ASP A 389 -12.67 3.17 -6.25
CA ASP A 389 -13.45 1.95 -6.52
C ASP A 389 -14.93 2.13 -6.13
N GLY A 390 -15.82 1.46 -6.87
CA GLY A 390 -17.26 1.53 -6.65
C GLY A 390 -17.96 2.77 -7.21
N ASN A 391 -17.23 3.75 -7.76
CA ASN A 391 -17.82 4.88 -8.46
C ASN A 391 -18.59 4.43 -9.70
N ARG A 392 -19.70 5.13 -10.01
CA ARG A 392 -20.65 4.80 -11.09
C ARG A 392 -20.82 6.00 -12.02
N PHE A 393 -21.07 5.75 -13.29
CA PHE A 393 -21.58 6.80 -14.17
C PHE A 393 -22.97 7.23 -13.72
N VAL A 394 -23.26 8.52 -13.84
CA VAL A 394 -24.58 9.08 -13.46
C VAL A 394 -25.71 8.30 -14.13
N GLY A 395 -26.67 7.86 -13.32
CA GLY A 395 -27.79 7.03 -13.77
C GLY A 395 -27.50 5.53 -13.92
N SER A 396 -26.25 5.09 -13.70
CA SER A 396 -25.89 3.67 -13.68
C SER A 396 -26.01 3.09 -12.26
N SER A 397 -26.52 1.85 -12.17
CA SER A 397 -26.49 1.06 -10.94
C SER A 397 -25.21 0.22 -10.81
N LYS A 398 -24.39 0.12 -11.85
CA LYS A 398 -23.20 -0.71 -11.95
C LYS A 398 -21.95 0.14 -11.74
N SER A 399 -20.97 -0.37 -10.97
CA SER A 399 -19.67 0.27 -10.85
C SER A 399 -19.05 0.46 -12.24
N ALA A 400 -18.49 1.64 -12.46
CA ALA A 400 -17.84 1.97 -13.73
C ALA A 400 -16.43 1.38 -13.77
N ASP A 401 -16.05 0.83 -14.92
CA ASP A 401 -14.71 0.34 -15.13
C ASP A 401 -13.66 1.44 -14.90
N TYR A 402 -12.50 1.07 -14.40
CA TYR A 402 -11.43 2.02 -14.08
C TYR A 402 -10.87 2.71 -15.33
N GLN A 403 -10.58 1.95 -16.40
CA GLN A 403 -9.92 2.47 -17.61
C GLN A 403 -10.66 3.67 -18.24
N PRO A 404 -11.99 3.65 -18.50
CA PRO A 404 -12.67 4.80 -19.09
C PRO A 404 -12.71 6.01 -18.15
N ARG A 405 -12.74 5.82 -16.82
CA ARG A 405 -12.68 6.91 -15.85
C ARG A 405 -11.29 7.56 -15.84
N ALA A 406 -10.24 6.75 -15.83
CA ALA A 406 -8.85 7.23 -15.87
C ALA A 406 -8.54 7.96 -17.18
N GLN A 407 -8.96 7.42 -18.33
CA GLN A 407 -8.82 8.07 -19.63
C GLN A 407 -9.50 9.45 -19.60
N LYS A 408 -10.75 9.50 -19.14
CA LYS A 408 -11.51 10.76 -19.07
C LYS A 408 -10.85 11.79 -18.17
N LEU A 409 -10.42 11.38 -16.97
CA LEU A 409 -9.71 12.27 -16.04
C LEU A 409 -8.43 12.83 -16.67
N PHE A 410 -7.62 12.00 -17.30
CA PHE A 410 -6.37 12.44 -17.92
C PHE A 410 -6.63 13.37 -19.12
N ASP A 411 -7.68 13.11 -19.91
CA ASP A 411 -8.12 14.00 -20.99
C ASP A 411 -8.57 15.38 -20.45
N GLN A 412 -9.30 15.39 -19.33
CA GLN A 412 -9.75 16.63 -18.65
C GLN A 412 -8.56 17.43 -18.12
N LEU A 413 -7.63 16.78 -17.40
CA LEU A 413 -6.43 17.43 -16.89
C LEU A 413 -5.54 17.95 -18.03
N ASN A 414 -5.38 17.16 -19.10
CA ASN A 414 -4.64 17.57 -20.28
C ASN A 414 -5.27 18.79 -20.97
N THR A 415 -6.61 18.82 -21.07
CA THR A 415 -7.38 19.96 -21.61
C THR A 415 -7.22 21.19 -20.72
N PHE A 416 -7.23 21.00 -19.40
CA PHE A 416 -7.04 22.09 -18.46
C PHE A 416 -5.64 22.71 -18.56
N LEU A 417 -4.59 21.92 -18.74
CA LEU A 417 -3.25 22.43 -18.97
C LEU A 417 -3.20 23.31 -20.23
N ASP A 418 -3.91 22.92 -21.31
CA ASP A 418 -4.01 23.74 -22.53
C ASP A 418 -4.80 25.05 -22.29
N GLN A 419 -5.80 25.04 -21.40
CA GLN A 419 -6.50 26.26 -20.98
C GLN A 419 -5.58 27.19 -20.18
N LEU A 420 -4.78 26.63 -19.25
CA LEU A 420 -3.80 27.38 -18.49
C LEU A 420 -2.76 28.05 -19.38
N GLU A 421 -2.20 27.33 -20.34
CA GLU A 421 -1.21 27.87 -21.29
C GLU A 421 -1.79 29.06 -22.07
N LYS A 422 -3.06 28.98 -22.51
CA LYS A 422 -3.74 30.05 -23.23
C LYS A 422 -4.11 31.24 -22.33
N SER A 423 -4.21 31.03 -21.03
CA SER A 423 -4.63 32.07 -20.07
C SER A 423 -3.58 33.16 -19.82
N GLY A 424 -2.30 32.86 -20.10
CA GLY A 424 -1.16 33.73 -19.79
C GLY A 424 -0.83 33.83 -18.31
N ARG A 425 -1.52 33.09 -17.42
CA ARG A 425 -1.20 33.08 -15.97
C ARG A 425 0.07 32.28 -15.69
N LYS A 426 0.75 32.67 -14.62
CA LYS A 426 1.88 31.95 -14.05
C LYS A 426 1.36 30.95 -13.02
N VAL A 427 1.47 29.67 -13.32
CA VAL A 427 0.95 28.61 -12.45
C VAL A 427 1.96 27.48 -12.34
N VAL A 428 2.23 27.01 -11.13
CA VAL A 428 2.87 25.72 -10.86
C VAL A 428 1.75 24.72 -10.59
N VAL A 429 1.59 23.76 -11.49
CA VAL A 429 0.66 22.64 -11.33
C VAL A 429 1.44 21.44 -10.82
N VAL A 430 1.02 20.87 -9.69
CA VAL A 430 1.54 19.63 -9.11
C VAL A 430 0.45 18.59 -9.16
N ILE A 431 0.70 17.50 -9.88
CA ILE A 431 -0.15 16.30 -9.82
C ILE A 431 0.53 15.31 -8.88
N VAL A 432 -0.12 14.99 -7.78
CA VAL A 432 0.41 14.11 -6.73
C VAL A 432 -0.68 13.15 -6.25
N PRO A 433 -0.70 11.89 -6.75
CA PRO A 433 -1.67 10.92 -6.29
C PRO A 433 -1.46 10.50 -4.83
N GLU A 434 -2.55 10.10 -4.18
CA GLU A 434 -2.56 9.63 -2.80
C GLU A 434 -1.98 8.21 -2.66
N HIS A 435 -2.47 7.31 -3.48
CA HIS A 435 -2.15 5.88 -3.51
C HIS A 435 -2.80 5.25 -4.74
N GLY A 436 -2.45 4.00 -5.07
CA GLY A 436 -3.05 3.25 -6.15
C GLY A 436 -4.43 2.68 -5.86
N ALA A 437 -5.11 2.25 -6.92
CA ALA A 437 -6.38 1.53 -6.88
C ALA A 437 -6.23 0.04 -6.56
N ALA A 438 -5.02 -0.49 -6.59
CA ALA A 438 -4.72 -1.92 -6.49
C ALA A 438 -5.47 -2.75 -7.55
N LEU A 439 -5.49 -2.30 -8.80
CA LEU A 439 -6.19 -2.99 -9.89
C LEU A 439 -5.65 -4.41 -10.10
N VAL A 440 -4.36 -4.59 -9.93
CA VAL A 440 -3.70 -5.89 -9.96
C VAL A 440 -3.43 -6.32 -8.52
N GLY A 441 -3.99 -7.45 -8.12
CA GLY A 441 -3.63 -8.08 -6.85
C GLY A 441 -2.22 -8.67 -6.89
N ASP A 442 -1.74 -9.09 -5.75
CA ASP A 442 -0.49 -9.81 -5.59
C ASP A 442 -0.69 -11.10 -4.76
N LYS A 443 0.38 -11.76 -4.36
CA LYS A 443 0.29 -13.00 -3.58
C LYS A 443 -0.26 -12.80 -2.15
N MET A 444 -0.23 -11.58 -1.62
CA MET A 444 -0.65 -11.27 -0.26
C MET A 444 -2.02 -10.63 -0.18
N GLN A 445 -2.44 -9.92 -1.23
CA GLN A 445 -3.75 -9.28 -1.25
C GLN A 445 -4.37 -9.32 -2.64
N MET A 446 -5.69 -9.52 -2.68
CA MET A 446 -6.45 -9.57 -3.93
C MET A 446 -6.61 -8.18 -4.54
N SER A 447 -6.90 -8.15 -5.84
CA SER A 447 -7.29 -6.92 -6.56
C SER A 447 -8.36 -6.13 -5.79
N GLY A 448 -8.15 -4.84 -5.65
CA GLY A 448 -9.02 -3.91 -4.92
C GLY A 448 -8.79 -3.85 -3.41
N LEU A 449 -8.02 -4.78 -2.81
CA LEU A 449 -7.61 -4.69 -1.40
C LEU A 449 -6.35 -3.84 -1.25
N ARG A 450 -6.33 -3.01 -0.20
CA ARG A 450 -5.25 -2.04 0.07
C ARG A 450 -4.78 -2.04 1.53
N ASP A 451 -5.10 -3.08 2.29
CA ASP A 451 -4.69 -3.17 3.70
C ASP A 451 -3.17 -3.22 3.86
N ILE A 452 -2.48 -3.80 2.88
CA ILE A 452 -1.02 -3.81 2.81
C ILE A 452 -0.57 -2.71 1.85
N PRO A 453 0.20 -1.71 2.32
CA PRO A 453 0.71 -0.63 1.47
C PRO A 453 1.88 -1.12 0.61
N SER A 454 1.59 -2.01 -0.33
CA SER A 454 2.58 -2.62 -1.23
C SER A 454 3.16 -1.58 -2.22
N PRO A 455 4.33 -1.84 -2.80
CA PRO A 455 4.91 -0.95 -3.81
C PRO A 455 3.98 -0.66 -4.98
N ASN A 456 3.16 -1.62 -5.41
CA ASN A 456 2.18 -1.43 -6.48
C ASN A 456 1.10 -0.39 -6.15
N ILE A 457 0.91 -0.08 -4.86
CA ILE A 457 -0.09 0.88 -4.39
C ILE A 457 0.57 2.22 -4.04
N THR A 458 1.76 2.20 -3.46
CA THR A 458 2.38 3.41 -2.91
C THR A 458 3.37 4.08 -3.88
N HIS A 459 3.74 3.42 -4.97
CA HIS A 459 4.57 3.99 -6.02
C HIS A 459 3.69 4.78 -7.00
N THR A 460 3.61 6.11 -6.77
CA THR A 460 2.69 7.00 -7.49
C THR A 460 3.40 7.90 -8.49
N PRO A 461 2.75 8.22 -9.65
CA PRO A 461 3.29 9.18 -10.62
C PRO A 461 3.12 10.60 -10.11
N VAL A 462 4.20 11.29 -9.80
CA VAL A 462 4.17 12.71 -9.40
C VAL A 462 4.77 13.54 -10.51
N GLY A 463 3.97 14.50 -11.00
CA GLY A 463 4.36 15.38 -12.10
C GLY A 463 4.20 16.86 -11.74
N ILE A 464 5.12 17.69 -12.24
CA ILE A 464 5.07 19.14 -12.07
C ILE A 464 5.13 19.80 -13.44
N LYS A 465 4.21 20.75 -13.65
CA LYS A 465 4.16 21.59 -14.84
C LYS A 465 4.19 23.07 -14.46
N LEU A 466 5.09 23.82 -15.07
CA LEU A 466 5.19 25.28 -14.91
C LEU A 466 4.58 25.97 -16.14
N ILE A 467 3.52 26.70 -15.93
CA ILE A 467 2.76 27.41 -16.97
C ILE A 467 3.08 28.92 -16.91
N GLY A 468 3.20 29.58 -18.06
CA GLY A 468 3.44 31.02 -18.14
C GLY A 468 4.91 31.41 -18.00
N MET A 469 5.81 30.48 -18.20
CA MET A 469 7.26 30.73 -18.22
C MET A 469 7.70 31.50 -19.47
N LYS A 470 8.68 32.39 -19.30
CA LYS A 470 9.35 33.06 -20.42
C LYS A 470 10.22 32.06 -21.22
N ALA A 471 10.83 31.12 -20.53
CA ALA A 471 11.65 30.05 -21.10
C ALA A 471 11.13 28.67 -20.66
N PRO A 472 10.04 28.14 -21.29
CA PRO A 472 9.47 26.88 -20.89
C PRO A 472 10.43 25.70 -21.17
N HIS A 473 10.30 24.63 -20.38
CA HIS A 473 11.04 23.39 -20.60
C HIS A 473 10.74 22.83 -21.99
N GLN A 474 11.79 22.32 -22.63
CA GLN A 474 11.69 21.72 -23.96
C GLN A 474 12.06 20.24 -23.91
N GLY A 475 11.31 19.42 -24.60
CA GLY A 475 11.55 17.97 -24.70
C GLY A 475 10.82 17.14 -23.65
N SER A 476 11.34 15.94 -23.35
CA SER A 476 10.75 15.03 -22.37
C SER A 476 10.91 15.55 -20.96
N PRO A 477 9.98 15.21 -20.05
CA PRO A 477 10.10 15.59 -18.65
C PRO A 477 11.42 15.20 -18.01
N LEU A 478 11.98 16.08 -17.16
CA LEU A 478 13.14 15.77 -16.36
C LEU A 478 12.78 14.70 -15.31
N GLN A 479 13.47 13.56 -15.35
CA GLN A 479 13.18 12.42 -14.50
C GLN A 479 13.98 12.45 -13.19
N ILE A 480 13.30 12.47 -12.04
CA ILE A 480 13.90 12.31 -10.72
C ILE A 480 13.82 10.83 -10.33
N LYS A 481 14.93 10.11 -10.51
CA LYS A 481 15.01 8.65 -10.32
C LYS A 481 15.28 8.21 -8.89
N THR A 482 15.70 9.13 -8.04
CA THR A 482 16.00 8.83 -6.63
C THR A 482 14.74 8.57 -5.83
N PRO A 483 14.74 7.63 -4.86
CA PRO A 483 13.62 7.42 -3.97
C PRO A 483 13.20 8.72 -3.27
N SER A 484 11.96 9.11 -3.45
CA SER A 484 11.44 10.42 -3.05
C SER A 484 10.14 10.28 -2.26
N SER A 485 9.84 11.29 -1.47
CA SER A 485 8.59 11.44 -0.71
C SER A 485 8.08 12.88 -0.79
N TYR A 486 7.02 13.18 -0.04
CA TYR A 486 6.46 14.52 0.06
C TYR A 486 7.49 15.60 0.48
N LEU A 487 8.54 15.22 1.26
CA LEU A 487 9.60 16.15 1.62
C LEU A 487 10.36 16.67 0.39
N ALA A 488 10.61 15.82 -0.61
CA ALA A 488 11.25 16.24 -1.87
C ALA A 488 10.36 17.19 -2.67
N LEU A 489 9.04 16.95 -2.65
CA LEU A 489 8.06 17.85 -3.26
C LEU A 489 8.04 19.21 -2.55
N SER A 490 7.99 19.24 -1.22
CA SER A 490 8.06 20.47 -0.43
C SER A 490 9.35 21.26 -0.70
N GLU A 491 10.48 20.58 -0.76
CA GLU A 491 11.78 21.21 -1.09
C GLU A 491 11.75 21.83 -2.49
N LEU A 492 11.20 21.13 -3.49
CA LEU A 492 11.09 21.68 -4.84
C LEU A 492 10.16 22.90 -4.87
N VAL A 493 9.02 22.86 -4.16
CA VAL A 493 8.12 24.01 -4.01
C VAL A 493 8.85 25.18 -3.34
N SER A 494 9.62 24.92 -2.28
CA SER A 494 10.43 25.94 -1.59
C SER A 494 11.43 26.65 -2.51
N ARG A 495 12.01 25.94 -3.48
CA ARG A 495 12.92 26.51 -4.49
C ARG A 495 12.20 27.36 -5.54
N LEU A 496 10.88 27.20 -5.69
CA LEU A 496 10.04 27.92 -6.66
C LEU A 496 9.31 29.11 -6.07
N VAL A 497 9.25 29.29 -4.74
CA VAL A 497 8.35 30.28 -4.09
C VAL A 497 8.61 31.72 -4.47
N ASP A 498 9.82 32.08 -4.90
CA ASP A 498 10.12 33.44 -5.37
C ASP A 498 9.60 33.71 -6.79
N GLY A 499 9.17 32.67 -7.54
CA GLY A 499 8.61 32.77 -8.88
C GLY A 499 9.58 33.30 -9.94
N LYS A 500 10.88 33.41 -9.65
CA LYS A 500 11.88 33.90 -10.63
C LYS A 500 11.92 33.06 -11.90
N VAL A 501 11.68 31.77 -11.77
CA VAL A 501 11.60 30.81 -12.89
C VAL A 501 10.67 31.27 -14.01
N PHE A 502 9.65 32.08 -13.72
CA PHE A 502 8.69 32.59 -14.71
C PHE A 502 9.23 33.79 -15.53
N SER A 503 10.22 34.51 -15.01
CA SER A 503 10.77 35.71 -15.64
C SER A 503 12.14 35.53 -16.25
N GLU A 504 12.84 34.44 -15.92
CA GLU A 504 14.16 34.12 -16.43
C GLU A 504 14.14 33.80 -17.92
N SER A 505 15.20 34.21 -18.63
CA SER A 505 15.39 33.91 -20.05
C SER A 505 15.97 32.49 -20.29
N SER A 506 16.50 31.88 -19.24
CA SER A 506 16.93 30.47 -19.20
C SER A 506 16.81 29.95 -17.79
N VAL A 507 16.35 28.72 -17.63
CA VAL A 507 16.19 28.05 -16.34
C VAL A 507 17.21 26.91 -16.25
N ASP A 508 17.98 26.88 -15.16
CA ASP A 508 18.81 25.74 -14.85
C ASP A 508 17.99 24.64 -14.17
N TRP A 509 17.35 23.82 -14.98
CA TRP A 509 16.50 22.71 -14.53
C TRP A 509 17.26 21.68 -13.69
N GLN A 510 18.56 21.50 -13.96
CA GLN A 510 19.39 20.58 -13.19
C GLN A 510 19.63 21.14 -11.78
N ALA A 511 19.99 22.42 -11.66
CA ALA A 511 20.17 23.06 -10.36
C ALA A 511 18.86 23.05 -9.53
N LEU A 512 17.71 23.25 -10.19
CA LEU A 512 16.41 23.21 -9.54
C LEU A 512 16.11 21.86 -8.89
N THR A 513 16.52 20.75 -9.49
CA THR A 513 16.21 19.39 -9.05
C THR A 513 17.37 18.67 -8.37
N GLN A 514 18.59 19.19 -8.45
CA GLN A 514 19.76 18.58 -7.83
C GLN A 514 19.68 18.60 -6.30
N GLY A 515 20.03 17.48 -5.67
CA GLY A 515 20.11 17.37 -4.20
C GLY A 515 18.77 17.45 -3.49
N LEU A 516 17.67 17.14 -4.17
CA LEU A 516 16.39 16.98 -3.50
C LEU A 516 16.47 15.88 -2.43
N PRO A 517 15.75 16.02 -1.31
CA PRO A 517 15.76 15.05 -0.23
C PRO A 517 15.38 13.65 -0.71
N GLN A 518 16.24 12.67 -0.48
CA GLN A 518 15.93 11.27 -0.73
C GLN A 518 15.30 10.65 0.51
N THR A 519 14.30 9.79 0.31
CA THR A 519 13.62 9.09 1.39
C THR A 519 13.54 7.60 1.06
N PRO A 520 14.06 6.70 1.91
CA PRO A 520 13.88 5.25 1.73
C PRO A 520 12.42 4.87 1.59
N VAL A 521 12.13 3.87 0.76
CA VAL A 521 10.76 3.42 0.52
C VAL A 521 10.28 2.61 1.71
N ILE A 522 9.50 3.26 2.57
CA ILE A 522 8.80 2.67 3.72
C ILE A 522 7.36 3.16 3.67
N SER A 523 6.42 2.22 3.73
CA SER A 523 4.99 2.50 3.64
C SER A 523 4.25 1.82 4.78
N GLU A 524 3.30 2.53 5.40
CA GLU A 524 2.56 2.04 6.57
C GLU A 524 1.07 2.30 6.46
N ASN A 525 0.32 1.31 6.86
CA ASN A 525 -1.06 1.44 7.33
C ASN A 525 -1.11 1.04 8.80
N ASP A 526 -2.28 1.05 9.43
CA ASP A 526 -2.46 0.78 10.87
C ASP A 526 -1.78 -0.52 11.33
N ASN A 527 -1.89 -1.60 10.55
CA ASN A 527 -1.42 -2.94 10.94
C ASN A 527 -0.35 -3.54 10.02
N ALA A 528 0.12 -2.80 9.01
CA ALA A 528 1.05 -3.30 8.01
C ALA A 528 2.15 -2.28 7.71
N ILE A 529 3.39 -2.74 7.71
CA ILE A 529 4.55 -1.96 7.27
C ILE A 529 5.22 -2.72 6.13
N VAL A 530 5.42 -2.05 5.01
CA VAL A 530 6.21 -2.57 3.88
C VAL A 530 7.43 -1.68 3.69
N MET A 531 8.60 -2.29 3.62
CA MET A 531 9.88 -1.59 3.56
C MET A 531 10.79 -2.20 2.52
N GLN A 532 11.42 -1.36 1.69
CA GLN A 532 12.52 -1.78 0.82
C GLN A 532 13.82 -1.82 1.63
N TYR A 533 14.48 -2.97 1.60
CA TYR A 533 15.77 -3.17 2.24
C TYR A 533 16.69 -3.98 1.33
N GLN A 534 17.89 -3.46 1.01
CA GLN A 534 18.82 -4.08 0.06
C GLN A 534 18.17 -4.46 -1.28
N GLY A 535 17.28 -3.59 -1.81
CA GLY A 535 16.60 -3.80 -3.08
C GLY A 535 15.47 -4.85 -3.06
N LYS A 536 15.10 -5.36 -1.88
CA LYS A 536 14.00 -6.32 -1.71
C LYS A 536 12.93 -5.78 -0.76
N PRO A 537 11.65 -6.03 -1.03
CA PRO A 537 10.58 -5.65 -0.12
C PRO A 537 10.45 -6.65 1.03
N TYR A 538 10.25 -6.14 2.23
CA TYR A 538 9.94 -6.87 3.45
C TYR A 538 8.66 -6.32 4.05
N ILE A 539 7.89 -7.19 4.72
CA ILE A 539 6.65 -6.83 5.37
C ILE A 539 6.64 -7.26 6.83
N ARG A 540 6.04 -6.43 7.67
CA ARG A 540 5.67 -6.74 9.04
C ARG A 540 4.18 -6.50 9.23
N LEU A 541 3.44 -7.51 9.67
CA LEU A 541 2.01 -7.45 9.94
C LEU A 541 1.76 -7.52 11.45
N ASN A 542 0.85 -6.69 11.95
CA ASN A 542 0.37 -6.69 13.34
C ASN A 542 1.49 -6.67 14.39
N GLY A 543 2.61 -6.01 14.09
CA GLY A 543 3.77 -5.96 15.01
C GLY A 543 4.54 -7.29 15.15
N GLY A 544 4.26 -8.30 14.33
CA GLY A 544 4.96 -9.59 14.30
C GLY A 544 6.37 -9.51 13.71
N ASP A 545 6.88 -10.65 13.28
CA ASP A 545 8.19 -10.75 12.64
C ASP A 545 8.18 -10.19 11.20
N TRP A 546 9.34 -9.73 10.76
CA TRP A 546 9.56 -9.36 9.37
C TRP A 546 9.71 -10.60 8.50
N VAL A 547 9.01 -10.60 7.39
CA VAL A 547 9.12 -11.63 6.36
C VAL A 547 9.36 -10.99 4.99
N PRO A 548 10.06 -11.67 4.05
CA PRO A 548 10.14 -11.19 2.69
C PRO A 548 8.74 -11.00 2.09
N TYR A 549 8.51 -9.88 1.39
CA TYR A 549 7.27 -9.70 0.65
C TYR A 549 7.32 -10.60 -0.60
N PRO A 550 6.38 -11.55 -0.78
CA PRO A 550 6.38 -12.43 -1.94
C PRO A 550 6.02 -11.64 -3.21
N GLN A 551 6.91 -11.68 -4.19
CA GLN A 551 6.72 -11.02 -5.49
C GLN A 551 6.08 -11.97 -6.52
#